data_9686f972cd17224d43774eee0406eae3
#
_entry.id   9686f972cd17224d43774eee0406eae3
#
_cell.length_a   1.000
_cell.length_b   1.000
_cell.length_c   1.000
_cell.angle_alpha   90.00
_cell.angle_beta   90.00
_cell.angle_gamma   90.00
#
_symmetry.space_group_name_H-M   'P 1'
#
loop_
_entity.id
_entity.type
_entity.pdbx_description
1 polymer ?
#
loop_
_entity_poly.entity_id
_entity_poly.type
_entity_poly.pdbx_seq_one_letter_code
_entity_poly.pdbx_strand_id
1 'polypeptide(L)'
;MIKKEIDILVIGGGLTGATLMLALQGLGYRTLLVEAKPFSDKIKPDFDARSLALSPASRRILTMLGVWEHLKADVTPIEMIHVSDQHHFGVSRLQSQAHEPLGYVVEMQHINQALHQLVPQDQLIAPATLQSLDYEKSLATVHTDLGEVTIAARFIVAADGTQSGVRRFCNLSTKVKQYNQHALVANVGLLKPHQQRAYERFTAHGPLALLPMQNDRMSLVWAMPPKEAAHMLSLSDTDFLRQLQHAFGYRVGRFDKIGKRFSYPLQQVLMPQQIRWPIVFVGNAAHTLHPVAGQGFNLGLRDVAMLAQCIAEQGLTAEMLLHYAQLRAHDQKVITCFTDGLIQVFTSRLPGIGLMRGLGLMALDNIPVLKNLLARYARGFGGAIPDLVCEIALAEAQKHTPLKLSETK
;
A
#
# COMPACT_ATOMS: atom_id res chain seq x y z
N MET A 1 28.78 14.51 -19.50
CA MET A 1 27.81 13.51 -19.02
C MET A 1 28.48 12.75 -17.88
N ILE A 2 27.91 12.86 -16.66
CA ILE A 2 28.48 12.20 -15.47
C ILE A 2 28.01 10.74 -15.52
N LYS A 3 28.93 9.78 -15.52
CA LYS A 3 28.62 8.34 -15.48
C LYS A 3 28.78 7.81 -14.07
N LYS A 4 27.72 7.21 -13.49
CA LYS A 4 27.75 6.50 -12.21
C LYS A 4 27.60 5.02 -12.44
N GLU A 5 28.37 4.20 -11.72
CA GLU A 5 28.24 2.73 -11.73
C GLU A 5 27.79 2.27 -10.36
N ILE A 6 26.67 1.54 -10.33
CA ILE A 6 26.03 1.07 -9.10
C ILE A 6 25.54 -0.37 -9.26
N ASP A 7 25.24 -1.02 -8.15
CA ASP A 7 24.72 -2.38 -8.17
C ASP A 7 23.20 -2.38 -8.31
N ILE A 8 22.48 -1.53 -7.55
CA ILE A 8 21.01 -1.47 -7.56
C ILE A 8 20.53 -0.03 -7.76
N LEU A 9 19.77 0.20 -8.82
CA LEU A 9 19.09 1.46 -9.09
C LEU A 9 17.60 1.33 -8.74
N VAL A 10 17.10 2.15 -7.83
CA VAL A 10 15.67 2.24 -7.50
C VAL A 10 15.09 3.49 -8.17
N ILE A 11 14.09 3.32 -9.02
CA ILE A 11 13.38 4.43 -9.67
C ILE A 11 12.04 4.65 -8.97
N GLY A 12 11.89 5.82 -8.36
CA GLY A 12 10.73 6.23 -7.56
C GLY A 12 11.00 6.18 -6.06
N GLY A 13 11.09 7.35 -5.43
CA GLY A 13 11.34 7.56 -4.00
C GLY A 13 10.07 7.71 -3.15
N GLY A 14 8.93 7.23 -3.66
CA GLY A 14 7.71 7.13 -2.88
C GLY A 14 7.82 6.10 -1.75
N LEU A 15 6.71 5.84 -1.04
CA LEU A 15 6.71 4.95 0.13
C LEU A 15 7.38 3.59 -0.13
N THR A 16 7.13 2.97 -1.27
CA THR A 16 7.67 1.64 -1.61
C THR A 16 9.17 1.69 -1.90
N GLY A 17 9.62 2.63 -2.74
CA GLY A 17 11.03 2.71 -3.12
C GLY A 17 11.93 3.18 -1.97
N ALA A 18 11.49 4.17 -1.19
CA ALA A 18 12.23 4.60 -0.01
C ALA A 18 12.34 3.48 1.04
N THR A 19 11.26 2.71 1.26
CA THR A 19 11.31 1.53 2.15
C THR A 19 12.28 0.47 1.64
N LEU A 20 12.33 0.23 0.32
CA LEU A 20 13.29 -0.71 -0.27
C LEU A 20 14.75 -0.24 -0.05
N MET A 21 15.03 1.05 -0.22
CA MET A 21 16.37 1.58 0.06
C MET A 21 16.83 1.24 1.48
N LEU A 22 15.92 1.37 2.48
CA LEU A 22 16.23 1.00 3.86
C LEU A 22 16.42 -0.50 4.03
N ALA A 23 15.61 -1.33 3.36
CA ALA A 23 15.72 -2.78 3.42
C ALA A 23 17.01 -3.33 2.79
N LEU A 24 17.61 -2.58 1.85
CA LEU A 24 18.87 -2.94 1.19
C LEU A 24 20.12 -2.47 1.96
N GLN A 25 19.94 -1.64 2.99
CA GLN A 25 21.06 -1.19 3.82
C GLN A 25 21.71 -2.37 4.54
N GLY A 26 23.03 -2.36 4.61
CA GLY A 26 23.80 -3.43 5.26
C GLY A 26 24.00 -4.70 4.42
N LEU A 27 23.39 -4.81 3.22
CA LEU A 27 23.59 -5.97 2.32
C LEU A 27 24.86 -5.84 1.44
N GLY A 28 25.63 -4.76 1.56
CA GLY A 28 26.91 -4.59 0.86
C GLY A 28 26.81 -4.14 -0.60
N TYR A 29 25.62 -3.76 -1.08
CA TYR A 29 25.43 -3.24 -2.45
C TYR A 29 25.49 -1.71 -2.50
N ARG A 30 26.08 -1.20 -3.59
CA ARG A 30 26.01 0.23 -3.93
C ARG A 30 24.63 0.52 -4.51
N THR A 31 23.78 1.17 -3.73
CA THR A 31 22.39 1.48 -4.08
C THR A 31 22.25 2.97 -4.43
N LEU A 32 21.32 3.28 -5.34
CA LEU A 32 20.98 4.66 -5.68
C LEU A 32 19.47 4.79 -5.90
N LEU A 33 18.87 5.79 -5.29
CA LEU A 33 17.45 6.14 -5.44
C LEU A 33 17.30 7.37 -6.33
N VAL A 34 16.42 7.30 -7.31
CA VAL A 34 16.04 8.43 -8.16
C VAL A 34 14.59 8.79 -7.89
N GLU A 35 14.31 10.05 -7.54
CA GLU A 35 12.96 10.54 -7.26
C GLU A 35 12.70 11.86 -7.99
N ALA A 36 11.51 11.94 -8.62
CA ALA A 36 11.12 13.09 -9.42
C ALA A 36 10.82 14.35 -8.59
N LYS A 37 10.45 14.19 -7.35
CA LYS A 37 10.13 15.29 -6.43
C LYS A 37 11.24 15.44 -5.38
N PRO A 38 11.51 16.67 -4.92
CA PRO A 38 12.42 16.85 -3.80
C PRO A 38 11.88 16.17 -2.54
N PHE A 39 12.77 15.58 -1.76
CA PHE A 39 12.42 15.12 -0.43
C PHE A 39 12.15 16.34 0.46
N SER A 40 11.06 16.29 1.22
CA SER A 40 10.65 17.37 2.12
C SER A 40 10.55 16.86 3.55
N ASP A 41 11.24 17.52 4.46
CA ASP A 41 11.21 17.23 5.90
C ASP A 41 10.14 18.02 6.65
N LYS A 42 9.38 18.87 5.95
CA LYS A 42 8.41 19.77 6.57
C LYS A 42 7.02 19.16 6.58
N ILE A 43 6.54 18.77 7.74
CA ILE A 43 5.13 18.47 7.99
C ILE A 43 4.40 19.80 8.22
N LYS A 44 3.29 19.98 7.50
CA LYS A 44 2.34 21.05 7.78
C LYS A 44 1.13 20.40 8.42
N PRO A 45 0.76 20.79 9.67
CA PRO A 45 -0.50 20.38 10.25
C PRO A 45 -1.63 20.73 9.28
N ASP A 46 -2.35 19.73 8.79
CA ASP A 46 -3.42 19.91 7.83
C ASP A 46 -4.58 19.00 8.21
N PHE A 47 -5.77 19.59 8.34
CA PHE A 47 -6.99 18.83 8.56
C PHE A 47 -7.22 17.83 7.41
N ASP A 48 -6.79 18.19 6.21
CA ASP A 48 -7.00 17.45 4.98
C ASP A 48 -5.88 16.47 4.63
N ALA A 49 -4.94 16.21 5.56
CA ALA A 49 -3.84 15.27 5.34
C ALA A 49 -4.38 13.87 4.96
N ARG A 50 -3.88 13.36 3.85
CA ARG A 50 -4.22 11.99 3.40
C ARG A 50 -3.62 10.95 4.33
N SER A 51 -4.38 9.92 4.62
CA SER A 51 -3.95 8.80 5.47
C SER A 51 -3.93 7.48 4.73
N LEU A 52 -3.26 6.52 5.31
CA LEU A 52 -3.28 5.12 4.90
C LEU A 52 -3.37 4.21 6.13
N ALA A 53 -3.88 2.99 5.90
CA ALA A 53 -3.94 1.95 6.92
C ALA A 53 -2.76 1.00 6.77
N LEU A 54 -2.01 0.80 7.86
CA LEU A 54 -0.92 -0.15 7.97
C LEU A 54 -1.42 -1.43 8.65
N SER A 55 -1.11 -2.58 8.05
CA SER A 55 -1.35 -3.88 8.67
C SER A 55 -0.31 -4.18 9.78
N PRO A 56 -0.58 -5.12 10.70
CA PRO A 56 0.43 -5.56 11.68
C PRO A 56 1.72 -6.06 11.03
N ALA A 57 1.65 -6.79 9.91
CA ALA A 57 2.83 -7.20 9.15
C ALA A 57 3.63 -6.01 8.64
N SER A 58 2.96 -4.98 8.13
CA SER A 58 3.60 -3.74 7.67
C SER A 58 4.26 -2.98 8.83
N ARG A 59 3.62 -2.93 9.99
CA ARG A 59 4.23 -2.35 11.19
C ARG A 59 5.54 -3.07 11.54
N ARG A 60 5.56 -4.42 11.54
CA ARG A 60 6.78 -5.19 11.83
C ARG A 60 7.89 -4.90 10.84
N ILE A 61 7.60 -4.87 9.53
CA ILE A 61 8.59 -4.47 8.51
C ILE A 61 9.15 -3.08 8.83
N LEU A 62 8.30 -2.08 9.06
CA LEU A 62 8.72 -0.72 9.36
C LEU A 62 9.50 -0.61 10.69
N THR A 63 9.19 -1.47 11.68
CA THR A 63 9.95 -1.57 12.93
C THR A 63 11.37 -2.09 12.68
N MET A 64 11.50 -3.17 11.92
CA MET A 64 12.80 -3.77 11.58
C MET A 64 13.70 -2.81 10.77
N LEU A 65 13.08 -1.90 10.00
CA LEU A 65 13.78 -0.86 9.23
C LEU A 65 14.01 0.45 10.01
N GLY A 66 13.66 0.50 11.31
CA GLY A 66 13.84 1.71 12.14
C GLY A 66 12.80 2.81 11.89
N VAL A 67 11.93 2.66 10.90
CA VAL A 67 10.94 3.69 10.51
C VAL A 67 9.85 3.87 11.58
N TRP A 68 9.44 2.78 12.24
CA TRP A 68 8.34 2.80 13.21
C TRP A 68 8.61 3.71 14.41
N GLU A 69 9.85 3.83 14.86
CA GLU A 69 10.21 4.70 15.97
C GLU A 69 9.89 6.17 15.69
N HIS A 70 9.98 6.59 14.43
CA HIS A 70 9.61 7.93 13.99
C HIS A 70 8.12 8.14 13.76
N LEU A 71 7.31 7.06 13.78
CA LEU A 71 5.87 7.09 13.50
C LEU A 71 5.00 6.83 14.70
N LYS A 72 5.50 6.14 15.73
CA LYS A 72 4.68 5.61 16.83
C LYS A 72 3.85 6.67 17.58
N ALA A 73 4.28 7.93 17.58
CA ALA A 73 3.55 9.04 18.19
C ALA A 73 2.41 9.58 17.31
N ASP A 74 2.47 9.31 15.99
CA ASP A 74 1.59 9.90 14.97
C ASP A 74 0.59 8.90 14.38
N VAL A 75 0.61 7.66 14.85
CA VAL A 75 -0.32 6.62 14.40
C VAL A 75 -1.54 6.52 15.31
N THR A 76 -2.66 6.13 14.73
CA THR A 76 -3.88 5.77 15.47
C THR A 76 -4.12 4.27 15.33
N PRO A 77 -4.14 3.47 16.41
CA PRO A 77 -4.42 2.06 16.33
C PRO A 77 -5.88 1.79 15.94
N ILE A 78 -6.11 0.65 15.29
CA ILE A 78 -7.45 0.14 14.97
C ILE A 78 -7.73 -1.04 15.90
N GLU A 79 -8.56 -0.82 16.91
CA GLU A 79 -8.92 -1.85 17.89
C GLU A 79 -10.13 -2.69 17.44
N MET A 80 -10.97 -2.11 16.60
CA MET A 80 -12.14 -2.79 16.06
C MET A 80 -12.38 -2.37 14.62
N ILE A 81 -12.73 -3.35 13.77
CA ILE A 81 -13.27 -3.10 12.43
C ILE A 81 -14.74 -3.57 12.42
N HIS A 82 -15.63 -2.65 12.08
CA HIS A 82 -17.06 -2.90 11.98
C HIS A 82 -17.48 -2.93 10.51
N VAL A 83 -17.84 -4.09 10.00
CA VAL A 83 -18.33 -4.28 8.62
C VAL A 83 -19.83 -4.41 8.63
N SER A 84 -20.52 -3.66 7.76
CA SER A 84 -21.98 -3.71 7.65
C SER A 84 -22.46 -3.42 6.23
N ASP A 85 -23.66 -3.89 5.89
CA ASP A 85 -24.37 -3.55 4.65
C ASP A 85 -25.52 -2.57 4.94
N GLN A 86 -25.70 -1.54 4.09
CA GLN A 86 -26.75 -0.54 4.24
C GLN A 86 -28.12 -1.19 3.94
N HIS A 87 -29.08 -0.92 4.81
CA HIS A 87 -30.45 -1.44 4.71
C HIS A 87 -30.59 -2.98 4.75
N HIS A 88 -29.53 -3.71 5.07
CA HIS A 88 -29.57 -5.15 5.26
C HIS A 88 -29.13 -5.53 6.68
N PHE A 89 -29.63 -6.67 7.15
CA PHE A 89 -29.15 -7.26 8.38
C PHE A 89 -27.76 -7.90 8.14
N GLY A 90 -27.05 -8.16 9.21
CA GLY A 90 -25.72 -8.76 9.14
C GLY A 90 -24.64 -7.72 9.39
N VAL A 91 -23.85 -8.05 10.36
CA VAL A 91 -22.70 -7.25 10.82
C VAL A 91 -21.58 -8.22 11.11
N SER A 92 -20.36 -7.88 10.74
CA SER A 92 -19.17 -8.59 11.21
C SER A 92 -18.29 -7.62 11.99
N ARG A 93 -17.79 -8.08 13.13
CA ARG A 93 -16.91 -7.30 14.03
C ARG A 93 -15.61 -8.06 14.21
N LEU A 94 -14.55 -7.47 13.70
CA LEU A 94 -13.20 -7.91 14.01
C LEU A 94 -12.69 -7.09 15.19
N GLN A 95 -12.21 -7.74 16.22
CA GLN A 95 -11.64 -7.09 17.41
C GLN A 95 -10.19 -7.49 17.56
N SER A 96 -9.38 -6.57 18.11
CA SER A 96 -8.01 -6.86 18.50
C SER A 96 -7.97 -8.00 19.52
N GLN A 97 -6.95 -8.82 19.45
CA GLN A 97 -6.69 -9.91 20.38
C GLN A 97 -5.32 -9.71 21.02
N ALA A 98 -5.19 -10.06 22.29
CA ALA A 98 -3.92 -10.04 23.03
C ALA A 98 -3.15 -8.70 22.92
N HIS A 99 -3.86 -7.58 22.98
CA HIS A 99 -3.30 -6.22 22.91
C HIS A 99 -2.57 -5.88 21.60
N GLU A 100 -2.74 -6.66 20.54
CA GLU A 100 -2.21 -6.32 19.21
C GLU A 100 -3.34 -5.73 18.35
N PRO A 101 -3.28 -4.45 17.98
CA PRO A 101 -4.26 -3.80 17.10
C PRO A 101 -4.42 -4.52 15.77
N LEU A 102 -5.60 -4.40 15.16
CA LEU A 102 -5.88 -4.96 13.83
C LEU A 102 -5.10 -4.25 12.72
N GLY A 103 -4.61 -3.05 13.00
CA GLY A 103 -3.83 -2.20 12.13
C GLY A 103 -3.64 -0.82 12.73
N TYR A 104 -3.07 0.08 11.94
CA TYR A 104 -2.77 1.44 12.35
C TYR A 104 -3.10 2.40 11.23
N VAL A 105 -3.62 3.57 11.53
CA VAL A 105 -3.81 4.65 10.56
C VAL A 105 -2.72 5.68 10.77
N VAL A 106 -2.07 6.08 9.69
CA VAL A 106 -1.02 7.10 9.68
C VAL A 106 -1.26 8.11 8.56
N GLU A 107 -0.97 9.36 8.80
CA GLU A 107 -0.96 10.37 7.74
C GLU A 107 0.24 10.18 6.82
N MET A 108 0.02 10.28 5.51
CA MET A 108 1.06 10.02 4.52
C MET A 108 2.27 10.96 4.66
N GLN A 109 2.07 12.17 5.16
CA GLN A 109 3.16 13.12 5.38
C GLN A 109 4.14 12.62 6.46
N HIS A 110 3.66 12.02 7.55
CA HIS A 110 4.51 11.50 8.63
C HIS A 110 5.36 10.31 8.14
N ILE A 111 4.75 9.36 7.44
CA ILE A 111 5.52 8.21 6.93
C ILE A 111 6.51 8.61 5.82
N ASN A 112 6.15 9.58 4.96
CA ASN A 112 7.09 10.12 3.99
C ASN A 112 8.27 10.80 4.69
N GLN A 113 8.01 11.65 5.68
CA GLN A 113 9.05 12.33 6.44
C GLN A 113 9.99 11.32 7.10
N ALA A 114 9.45 10.32 7.81
CA ALA A 114 10.25 9.29 8.47
C ALA A 114 11.17 8.56 7.47
N LEU A 115 10.64 8.19 6.32
CA LEU A 115 11.42 7.53 5.26
C LEU A 115 12.48 8.46 4.67
N HIS A 116 12.14 9.73 4.39
CA HIS A 116 13.07 10.70 3.81
C HIS A 116 14.23 11.04 4.74
N GLN A 117 13.99 11.07 6.07
CA GLN A 117 15.04 11.29 7.06
C GLN A 117 16.03 10.12 7.17
N LEU A 118 15.56 8.90 6.94
CA LEU A 118 16.36 7.69 7.08
C LEU A 118 17.12 7.29 5.81
N VAL A 119 16.64 7.71 4.63
CA VAL A 119 17.33 7.43 3.35
C VAL A 119 18.63 8.25 3.28
N PRO A 120 19.82 7.62 3.09
CA PRO A 120 21.09 8.32 3.00
C PRO A 120 21.12 9.30 1.82
N GLN A 121 21.54 10.54 2.07
CA GLN A 121 21.54 11.61 1.06
C GLN A 121 22.55 11.38 -0.08
N ASP A 122 23.64 10.68 0.18
CA ASP A 122 24.64 10.28 -0.81
C ASP A 122 24.14 9.18 -1.77
N GLN A 123 23.06 8.49 -1.39
CA GLN A 123 22.38 7.47 -2.18
C GLN A 123 21.10 7.99 -2.85
N LEU A 124 20.88 9.30 -2.88
CA LEU A 124 19.68 9.94 -3.43
C LEU A 124 20.01 10.92 -4.56
N ILE A 125 19.25 10.88 -5.63
CA ILE A 125 19.16 11.94 -6.63
C ILE A 125 17.71 12.41 -6.69
N ALA A 126 17.42 13.57 -6.11
CA ALA A 126 16.11 14.21 -6.11
C ALA A 126 16.25 15.74 -6.02
N PRO A 127 15.56 16.52 -6.86
CA PRO A 127 14.63 16.07 -7.91
C PRO A 127 15.36 15.54 -9.15
N ALA A 128 14.88 14.40 -9.70
CA ALA A 128 15.40 13.83 -10.93
C ALA A 128 14.36 12.96 -11.64
N THR A 129 14.25 13.08 -12.95
CA THR A 129 13.28 12.32 -13.77
C THR A 129 13.98 11.38 -14.73
N LEU A 130 13.49 10.14 -14.84
CA LEU A 130 13.97 9.18 -15.82
C LEU A 130 13.59 9.63 -17.23
N GLN A 131 14.59 9.86 -18.07
CA GLN A 131 14.41 10.28 -19.47
C GLN A 131 14.48 9.12 -20.45
N SER A 132 15.41 8.18 -20.21
CA SER A 132 15.58 7.01 -21.06
C SER A 132 16.09 5.82 -20.26
N LEU A 133 15.79 4.63 -20.76
CA LEU A 133 16.25 3.37 -20.20
C LEU A 133 16.59 2.40 -21.33
N ASP A 134 17.87 2.08 -21.47
CA ASP A 134 18.36 0.96 -22.28
C ASP A 134 18.55 -0.22 -21.34
N TYR A 135 17.52 -1.06 -21.21
CA TYR A 135 17.56 -2.18 -20.28
C TYR A 135 18.51 -3.31 -20.72
N GLU A 136 18.84 -3.42 -22.01
CA GLU A 136 19.78 -4.42 -22.53
C GLU A 136 21.22 -4.08 -22.14
N LYS A 137 21.55 -2.79 -22.12
CA LYS A 137 22.84 -2.29 -21.66
C LYS A 137 22.85 -1.91 -20.18
N SER A 138 21.71 -2.05 -19.49
CA SER A 138 21.53 -1.65 -18.10
C SER A 138 21.93 -0.18 -17.82
N LEU A 139 21.55 0.71 -18.75
CA LEU A 139 21.82 2.13 -18.70
C LEU A 139 20.54 2.94 -18.52
N ALA A 140 20.48 3.76 -17.48
CA ALA A 140 19.41 4.73 -17.23
C ALA A 140 19.97 6.15 -17.38
N THR A 141 19.27 7.02 -18.12
CA THR A 141 19.57 8.45 -18.16
C THR A 141 18.50 9.20 -17.39
N VAL A 142 18.93 10.01 -16.43
CA VAL A 142 18.06 10.85 -15.61
C VAL A 142 18.39 12.32 -15.83
N HIS A 143 17.35 13.15 -15.84
CA HIS A 143 17.48 14.60 -15.90
C HIS A 143 17.38 15.19 -14.50
N THR A 144 18.33 16.03 -14.15
CA THR A 144 18.42 16.77 -12.89
C THR A 144 18.53 18.26 -13.15
N ASP A 145 18.38 19.09 -12.14
CA ASP A 145 18.59 20.54 -12.25
C ASP A 145 20.02 20.92 -12.69
N LEU A 146 20.98 20.02 -12.52
CA LEU A 146 22.38 20.17 -12.92
C LEU A 146 22.71 19.58 -14.30
N GLY A 147 21.71 19.03 -15.00
CA GLY A 147 21.85 18.37 -16.30
C GLY A 147 21.62 16.87 -16.27
N GLU A 148 22.05 16.18 -17.32
CA GLU A 148 21.84 14.75 -17.50
C GLU A 148 22.92 13.91 -16.80
N VAL A 149 22.48 12.86 -16.12
CA VAL A 149 23.32 11.86 -15.47
C VAL A 149 22.99 10.49 -16.04
N THR A 150 24.01 9.80 -16.59
CA THR A 150 23.89 8.40 -17.02
C THR A 150 24.33 7.46 -15.91
N ILE A 151 23.49 6.49 -15.58
CA ILE A 151 23.68 5.51 -14.50
C ILE A 151 23.73 4.11 -15.12
N ALA A 152 24.85 3.42 -14.93
CA ALA A 152 24.98 2.00 -15.24
C ALA A 152 24.63 1.20 -13.97
N ALA A 153 23.60 0.33 -14.04
CA ALA A 153 23.11 -0.42 -12.90
C ALA A 153 23.03 -1.91 -13.22
N ARG A 154 23.57 -2.77 -12.37
CA ARG A 154 23.46 -4.23 -12.54
C ARG A 154 22.03 -4.73 -12.36
N PHE A 155 21.24 -4.04 -11.54
CA PHE A 155 19.86 -4.39 -11.23
C PHE A 155 19.01 -3.11 -11.07
N ILE A 156 17.80 -3.11 -11.60
CA ILE A 156 16.90 -1.95 -11.59
C ILE A 156 15.58 -2.33 -10.92
N VAL A 157 15.14 -1.56 -9.94
CA VAL A 157 13.85 -1.71 -9.30
C VAL A 157 12.95 -0.55 -9.66
N ALA A 158 11.85 -0.83 -10.34
CA ALA A 158 10.81 0.13 -10.66
C ALA A 158 9.79 0.23 -9.51
N ALA A 159 9.82 1.35 -8.80
CA ALA A 159 8.90 1.72 -7.72
C ALA A 159 8.19 3.06 -8.03
N ASP A 160 8.11 3.44 -9.31
CA ASP A 160 7.68 4.74 -9.85
C ASP A 160 6.16 4.85 -10.05
N GLY A 161 5.41 3.99 -9.39
CA GLY A 161 3.96 4.10 -9.24
C GLY A 161 3.14 3.61 -10.44
N THR A 162 1.83 3.85 -10.38
CA THR A 162 0.85 3.30 -11.33
C THR A 162 1.15 3.67 -12.79
N GLN A 163 1.68 4.86 -13.04
CA GLN A 163 2.04 5.35 -14.39
C GLN A 163 3.51 5.13 -14.71
N SER A 164 4.10 4.04 -14.27
CA SER A 164 5.53 3.73 -14.38
C SER A 164 6.15 4.12 -15.72
N GLY A 165 7.17 4.97 -15.66
CA GLY A 165 8.03 5.33 -16.79
C GLY A 165 8.92 4.17 -17.21
N VAL A 166 9.46 3.44 -16.23
CA VAL A 166 10.29 2.24 -16.48
C VAL A 166 9.50 1.22 -17.30
N ARG A 167 8.23 0.98 -16.95
CA ARG A 167 7.36 0.07 -17.70
C ARG A 167 7.17 0.49 -19.15
N ARG A 168 6.99 1.79 -19.41
CA ARG A 168 6.87 2.32 -20.77
C ARG A 168 8.14 2.13 -21.58
N PHE A 169 9.31 2.41 -21.00
CA PHE A 169 10.59 2.18 -21.67
C PHE A 169 10.85 0.71 -21.98
N CYS A 170 10.33 -0.20 -21.16
CA CYS A 170 10.43 -1.65 -21.41
C CYS A 170 9.35 -2.20 -22.34
N ASN A 171 8.42 -1.38 -22.84
CA ASN A 171 7.28 -1.81 -23.66
C ASN A 171 6.46 -2.94 -23.01
N LEU A 172 6.29 -2.89 -21.67
CA LEU A 172 5.55 -3.91 -20.93
C LEU A 172 4.09 -3.47 -20.74
N SER A 173 3.18 -4.39 -21.03
CA SER A 173 1.73 -4.12 -20.94
C SER A 173 1.18 -4.31 -19.52
N THR A 174 0.01 -3.72 -19.30
CA THR A 174 -0.79 -3.92 -18.09
C THR A 174 -2.19 -4.39 -18.44
N LYS A 175 -2.79 -5.14 -17.53
CA LYS A 175 -4.24 -5.40 -17.53
C LYS A 175 -4.90 -4.34 -16.67
N VAL A 176 -5.78 -3.53 -17.29
CA VAL A 176 -6.52 -2.47 -16.61
C VAL A 176 -7.98 -2.89 -16.50
N LYS A 177 -8.51 -2.91 -15.27
CA LYS A 177 -9.93 -3.10 -15.00
C LYS A 177 -10.50 -1.82 -14.42
N GLN A 178 -11.43 -1.20 -15.14
CA GLN A 178 -12.17 -0.02 -14.68
C GLN A 178 -13.39 -0.47 -13.87
N TYR A 179 -13.59 0.14 -12.69
CA TYR A 179 -14.76 -0.17 -11.86
C TYR A 179 -15.95 0.75 -12.15
N ASN A 180 -15.78 1.77 -13.01
CA ASN A 180 -16.77 2.82 -13.25
C ASN A 180 -17.25 3.49 -11.95
N GLN A 181 -16.34 3.64 -11.02
CA GLN A 181 -16.53 4.28 -9.73
C GLN A 181 -15.42 5.29 -9.48
N HIS A 182 -15.72 6.27 -8.64
CA HIS A 182 -14.76 7.21 -8.08
C HIS A 182 -14.68 7.01 -6.57
N ALA A 183 -13.49 7.10 -5.99
CA ALA A 183 -13.33 7.28 -4.56
C ALA A 183 -13.43 8.76 -4.24
N LEU A 184 -14.44 9.14 -3.48
CA LEU A 184 -14.49 10.42 -2.81
C LEU A 184 -13.70 10.29 -1.50
N VAL A 185 -12.70 11.15 -1.32
CA VAL A 185 -11.79 11.13 -0.17
C VAL A 185 -11.85 12.47 0.54
N ALA A 186 -12.03 12.45 1.85
CA ALA A 186 -12.02 13.63 2.71
C ALA A 186 -11.71 13.22 4.16
N ASN A 187 -11.35 14.17 5.00
CA ASN A 187 -11.33 13.93 6.44
C ASN A 187 -12.57 14.58 7.08
N VAL A 188 -13.13 13.92 8.09
CA VAL A 188 -14.31 14.38 8.83
C VAL A 188 -14.00 14.46 10.32
N GLY A 189 -14.53 15.49 10.97
CA GLY A 189 -14.54 15.64 12.42
C GLY A 189 -15.77 14.97 13.04
N LEU A 190 -15.64 14.56 14.28
CA LEU A 190 -16.70 13.91 15.06
C LEU A 190 -17.01 14.72 16.32
N LEU A 191 -18.29 14.74 16.72
CA LEU A 191 -18.71 15.29 18.01
C LEU A 191 -18.37 14.39 19.22
N LYS A 192 -18.07 13.10 18.96
CA LYS A 192 -17.72 12.12 19.99
C LYS A 192 -16.47 11.35 19.55
N PRO A 193 -15.63 10.90 20.51
CA PRO A 193 -14.45 10.11 20.18
C PRO A 193 -14.79 8.85 19.38
N HIS A 194 -13.98 8.53 18.35
CA HIS A 194 -14.14 7.37 17.49
C HIS A 194 -13.76 6.03 18.15
N GLN A 195 -13.19 6.07 19.38
CA GLN A 195 -12.82 4.88 20.16
C GLN A 195 -11.96 3.89 19.38
N GLN A 196 -11.08 4.38 18.51
CA GLN A 196 -10.15 3.57 17.69
C GLN A 196 -10.85 2.52 16.82
N ARG A 197 -12.07 2.83 16.37
CA ARG A 197 -12.88 1.94 15.54
C ARG A 197 -12.83 2.37 14.08
N ALA A 198 -12.51 1.43 13.22
CA ALA A 198 -12.67 1.56 11.79
C ALA A 198 -14.03 0.97 11.35
N TYR A 199 -14.56 1.53 10.28
CA TYR A 199 -15.84 1.11 9.74
C TYR A 199 -15.71 0.87 8.24
N GLU A 200 -16.30 -0.24 7.77
CA GLU A 200 -16.52 -0.52 6.36
C GLU A 200 -18.02 -0.73 6.17
N ARG A 201 -18.68 0.21 5.52
CA ARG A 201 -20.11 0.15 5.27
C ARG A 201 -20.38 0.05 3.77
N PHE A 202 -20.93 -1.05 3.35
CA PHE A 202 -21.34 -1.20 1.96
C PHE A 202 -22.66 -0.47 1.74
N THR A 203 -22.68 0.48 0.81
CA THR A 203 -23.85 1.27 0.42
C THR A 203 -24.34 0.80 -0.95
N ALA A 204 -25.53 1.25 -1.37
CA ALA A 204 -26.07 0.96 -2.69
C ALA A 204 -25.16 1.43 -3.85
N HIS A 205 -24.27 2.37 -3.60
CA HIS A 205 -23.36 2.98 -4.58
C HIS A 205 -21.95 2.37 -4.54
N GLY A 206 -21.55 1.82 -3.41
CA GLY A 206 -20.23 1.24 -3.18
C GLY A 206 -19.81 1.29 -1.71
N PRO A 207 -18.59 0.82 -1.40
CA PRO A 207 -18.06 0.82 -0.04
C PRO A 207 -17.80 2.24 0.47
N LEU A 208 -18.12 2.47 1.75
CA LEU A 208 -17.86 3.66 2.53
C LEU A 208 -17.00 3.25 3.74
N ALA A 209 -15.74 3.62 3.71
CA ALA A 209 -14.79 3.39 4.79
C ALA A 209 -14.62 4.64 5.64
N LEU A 210 -14.56 4.46 6.96
CA LEU A 210 -14.14 5.47 7.92
C LEU A 210 -13.01 4.90 8.77
N LEU A 211 -11.83 5.53 8.71
CA LEU A 211 -10.64 5.11 9.45
C LEU A 211 -10.31 6.12 10.55
N PRO A 212 -10.05 5.66 11.80
CA PRO A 212 -9.77 6.57 12.91
C PRO A 212 -8.43 7.27 12.71
N MET A 213 -8.41 8.59 12.92
CA MET A 213 -7.22 9.44 12.88
C MET A 213 -7.06 10.17 14.22
N GLN A 214 -5.90 10.76 14.44
CA GLN A 214 -5.70 11.61 15.61
C GLN A 214 -6.70 12.77 15.68
N ASN A 215 -6.92 13.30 16.91
CA ASN A 215 -7.78 14.44 17.18
C ASN A 215 -9.27 14.23 16.79
N ASP A 216 -9.79 13.03 17.04
CA ASP A 216 -11.19 12.66 16.76
C ASP A 216 -11.63 12.92 15.31
N ARG A 217 -10.66 12.87 14.38
CA ARG A 217 -10.91 12.87 12.95
C ARG A 217 -11.08 11.45 12.43
N MET A 218 -11.77 11.32 11.32
CA MET A 218 -11.78 10.09 10.55
C MET A 218 -11.46 10.38 9.08
N SER A 219 -10.66 9.51 8.48
CA SER A 219 -10.48 9.51 7.04
C SER A 219 -11.65 8.81 6.38
N LEU A 220 -12.34 9.52 5.51
CA LEU A 220 -13.44 9.04 4.69
C LEU A 220 -12.93 8.60 3.32
N VAL A 221 -13.26 7.38 2.92
CA VAL A 221 -13.13 6.90 1.54
C VAL A 221 -14.47 6.32 1.12
N TRP A 222 -15.15 6.98 0.18
CA TRP A 222 -16.48 6.58 -0.26
C TRP A 222 -16.50 6.33 -1.76
N ALA A 223 -16.65 5.07 -2.18
CA ALA A 223 -16.75 4.70 -3.58
C ALA A 223 -18.19 4.90 -4.08
N MET A 224 -18.33 5.54 -5.23
CA MET A 224 -19.63 5.82 -5.86
C MET A 224 -19.48 6.02 -7.38
N PRO A 225 -20.59 5.97 -8.15
CA PRO A 225 -20.57 6.30 -9.57
C PRO A 225 -20.04 7.70 -9.85
N PRO A 226 -19.37 7.94 -10.99
CA PRO A 226 -18.73 9.23 -11.29
C PRO A 226 -19.67 10.45 -11.21
N LYS A 227 -20.93 10.29 -11.69
CA LYS A 227 -21.93 11.37 -11.63
C LYS A 227 -22.30 11.75 -10.21
N GLU A 228 -22.41 10.76 -9.32
CA GLU A 228 -22.70 10.98 -7.90
C GLU A 228 -21.52 11.60 -7.17
N ALA A 229 -20.30 11.14 -7.47
CA ALA A 229 -19.08 11.76 -6.92
C ALA A 229 -19.00 13.25 -7.32
N ALA A 230 -19.28 13.59 -8.56
CA ALA A 230 -19.32 14.98 -9.01
C ALA A 230 -20.41 15.80 -8.28
N HIS A 231 -21.59 15.22 -8.09
CA HIS A 231 -22.66 15.87 -7.32
C HIS A 231 -22.23 16.07 -5.86
N MET A 232 -21.71 15.04 -5.19
CA MET A 232 -21.27 15.15 -3.80
C MET A 232 -20.15 16.19 -3.62
N LEU A 233 -19.26 16.35 -4.60
CA LEU A 233 -18.23 17.40 -4.57
C LEU A 233 -18.81 18.83 -4.68
N SER A 234 -19.94 19.01 -5.37
CA SER A 234 -20.58 20.32 -5.55
C SER A 234 -21.44 20.77 -4.37
N LEU A 235 -21.75 19.89 -3.42
CA LEU A 235 -22.58 20.21 -2.26
C LEU A 235 -21.89 21.20 -1.30
N SER A 236 -22.69 21.97 -0.56
CA SER A 236 -22.21 22.68 0.61
C SER A 236 -21.69 21.69 1.67
N ASP A 237 -20.85 22.14 2.59
CA ASP A 237 -20.35 21.28 3.68
C ASP A 237 -21.49 20.72 4.52
N THR A 238 -22.49 21.53 4.83
CA THR A 238 -23.69 21.14 5.58
C THR A 238 -24.49 20.06 4.86
N ASP A 239 -24.71 20.22 3.56
CA ASP A 239 -25.48 19.26 2.77
C ASP A 239 -24.70 17.96 2.56
N PHE A 240 -23.38 18.06 2.34
CA PHE A 240 -22.52 16.90 2.28
C PHE A 240 -22.56 16.08 3.58
N LEU A 241 -22.38 16.73 4.73
CA LEU A 241 -22.44 16.06 6.04
C LEU A 241 -23.81 15.42 6.29
N ARG A 242 -24.89 16.05 5.84
CA ARG A 242 -26.25 15.48 5.91
C ARG A 242 -26.36 14.20 5.08
N GLN A 243 -25.86 14.22 3.84
CA GLN A 243 -25.84 13.03 2.96
C GLN A 243 -24.95 11.92 3.52
N LEU A 244 -23.76 12.26 4.01
CA LEU A 244 -22.86 11.31 4.65
C LEU A 244 -23.50 10.68 5.89
N GLN A 245 -24.16 11.50 6.76
CA GLN A 245 -24.84 11.00 7.95
C GLN A 245 -26.00 10.05 7.59
N HIS A 246 -26.75 10.37 6.53
CA HIS A 246 -27.82 9.51 6.04
C HIS A 246 -27.26 8.16 5.49
N ALA A 247 -26.18 8.19 4.73
CA ALA A 247 -25.56 6.99 4.16
C ALA A 247 -24.91 6.11 5.24
N PHE A 248 -24.22 6.73 6.20
CA PHE A 248 -23.50 6.01 7.25
C PHE A 248 -24.35 5.63 8.44
N GLY A 249 -25.31 6.47 8.84
CA GLY A 249 -26.07 6.35 10.08
C GLY A 249 -25.33 6.95 11.28
N TYR A 250 -25.76 6.65 12.50
CA TYR A 250 -25.30 7.28 13.75
C TYR A 250 -24.34 6.42 14.59
N ARG A 251 -23.77 5.35 14.02
CA ARG A 251 -22.87 4.44 14.77
C ARG A 251 -21.60 5.09 15.32
N VAL A 252 -21.10 6.10 14.63
CA VAL A 252 -19.92 6.90 15.05
C VAL A 252 -20.33 8.21 15.73
N GLY A 253 -21.63 8.42 15.96
CA GLY A 253 -22.18 9.68 16.41
C GLY A 253 -22.49 10.62 15.25
N ARG A 254 -22.41 11.93 15.49
CA ARG A 254 -22.64 12.96 14.48
C ARG A 254 -21.33 13.47 13.92
N PHE A 255 -21.30 13.69 12.61
CA PHE A 255 -20.28 14.45 11.94
C PHE A 255 -20.51 15.93 12.17
N ASP A 256 -19.44 16.68 12.45
CA ASP A 256 -19.52 18.13 12.71
C ASP A 256 -18.73 18.97 11.71
N LYS A 257 -17.69 18.38 11.12
CA LYS A 257 -16.79 19.09 10.21
C LYS A 257 -16.39 18.18 9.03
N ILE A 258 -16.24 18.79 7.85
CA ILE A 258 -15.67 18.16 6.66
C ILE A 258 -14.51 19.01 6.14
N GLY A 259 -13.44 18.37 5.74
CA GLY A 259 -12.33 18.99 5.04
C GLY A 259 -12.51 19.05 3.54
N LYS A 260 -11.44 19.37 2.82
CA LYS A 260 -11.42 19.37 1.36
C LYS A 260 -11.77 17.99 0.83
N ARG A 261 -12.62 17.98 -0.17
CA ARG A 261 -13.08 16.76 -0.84
C ARG A 261 -12.31 16.56 -2.13
N PHE A 262 -11.82 15.35 -2.34
CA PHE A 262 -11.13 14.94 -3.55
C PHE A 262 -11.85 13.76 -4.17
N SER A 263 -11.71 13.58 -5.49
CA SER A 263 -12.28 12.46 -6.21
C SER A 263 -11.26 11.86 -7.15
N TYR A 264 -11.13 10.53 -7.12
CA TYR A 264 -10.18 9.78 -7.94
C TYR A 264 -10.90 8.62 -8.63
N PRO A 265 -10.65 8.39 -9.94
CA PRO A 265 -11.20 7.23 -10.63
C PRO A 265 -10.62 5.93 -10.04
N LEU A 266 -11.48 4.95 -9.82
CA LEU A 266 -11.09 3.66 -9.27
C LEU A 266 -10.83 2.65 -10.39
N GLN A 267 -9.62 2.15 -10.40
CA GLN A 267 -9.16 1.13 -11.34
C GLN A 267 -8.22 0.14 -10.67
N GLN A 268 -8.18 -1.05 -11.20
CA GLN A 268 -7.12 -2.02 -10.91
C GLN A 268 -6.17 -2.04 -12.10
N VAL A 269 -4.88 -1.96 -11.82
CA VAL A 269 -3.82 -2.08 -12.85
C VAL A 269 -2.87 -3.17 -12.42
N LEU A 270 -2.76 -4.23 -13.21
CA LEU A 270 -1.90 -5.37 -12.91
C LEU A 270 -0.92 -5.59 -14.06
N MET A 271 0.33 -5.84 -13.73
CA MET A 271 1.33 -6.32 -14.67
C MET A 271 1.30 -7.86 -14.70
N PRO A 272 1.02 -8.48 -15.86
CA PRO A 272 1.16 -9.94 -16.00
C PRO A 272 2.61 -10.40 -15.83
N GLN A 273 3.56 -9.57 -16.25
CA GLN A 273 4.99 -9.82 -16.17
C GLN A 273 5.64 -8.73 -15.33
N GLN A 274 5.89 -9.02 -14.05
CA GLN A 274 6.48 -8.08 -13.08
C GLN A 274 8.00 -8.13 -13.04
N ILE A 275 8.60 -9.08 -13.72
CA ILE A 275 10.03 -9.30 -13.77
C ILE A 275 10.52 -9.41 -15.22
N ARG A 276 11.64 -8.75 -15.52
CA ARG A 276 12.37 -8.87 -16.79
C ARG A 276 13.82 -8.54 -16.51
N TRP A 277 14.63 -9.59 -16.32
CA TRP A 277 16.03 -9.37 -15.98
C TRP A 277 16.69 -8.30 -16.87
N PRO A 278 17.40 -7.30 -16.29
CA PRO A 278 17.69 -7.10 -14.85
C PRO A 278 16.69 -6.19 -14.13
N ILE A 279 15.42 -6.17 -14.51
CA ILE A 279 14.41 -5.25 -13.95
C ILE A 279 13.34 -6.02 -13.16
N VAL A 280 12.91 -5.45 -12.02
CA VAL A 280 11.73 -5.85 -11.25
C VAL A 280 10.82 -4.66 -10.98
N PHE A 281 9.51 -4.89 -10.99
CA PHE A 281 8.48 -3.92 -10.63
C PHE A 281 7.90 -4.27 -9.26
N VAL A 282 7.75 -3.28 -8.39
CA VAL A 282 7.23 -3.46 -7.03
C VAL A 282 6.15 -2.41 -6.70
N GLY A 283 5.27 -2.75 -5.77
CA GLY A 283 4.19 -1.86 -5.32
C GLY A 283 3.29 -1.41 -6.47
N ASN A 284 2.90 -0.12 -6.50
CA ASN A 284 1.98 0.40 -7.51
C ASN A 284 2.54 0.35 -8.96
N ALA A 285 3.83 0.19 -9.15
CA ALA A 285 4.41 -0.02 -10.47
C ALA A 285 4.07 -1.41 -11.02
N ALA A 286 3.93 -2.42 -10.16
CA ALA A 286 3.54 -3.78 -10.48
C ALA A 286 2.02 -4.01 -10.41
N HIS A 287 1.38 -3.49 -9.35
CA HIS A 287 -0.03 -3.73 -9.05
C HIS A 287 -0.65 -2.54 -8.33
N THR A 288 -1.62 -1.91 -8.96
CA THR A 288 -2.49 -0.90 -8.33
C THR A 288 -3.82 -1.54 -8.02
N LEU A 289 -4.23 -1.52 -6.75
CA LEU A 289 -5.46 -2.14 -6.29
C LEU A 289 -6.53 -1.10 -5.97
N HIS A 290 -7.78 -1.54 -5.94
CA HIS A 290 -8.86 -0.75 -5.36
C HIS A 290 -8.59 -0.47 -3.87
N PRO A 291 -8.85 0.74 -3.34
CA PRO A 291 -8.52 1.10 -1.97
C PRO A 291 -9.34 0.36 -0.89
N VAL A 292 -10.32 -0.47 -1.28
CA VAL A 292 -11.08 -1.27 -0.33
C VAL A 292 -10.16 -2.08 0.58
N ALA A 293 -10.43 -2.07 1.87
CA ALA A 293 -9.63 -2.70 2.91
C ALA A 293 -8.15 -2.23 3.00
N GLY A 294 -7.75 -1.13 2.35
CA GLY A 294 -6.43 -0.51 2.51
C GLY A 294 -5.22 -1.38 2.15
N GLN A 295 -5.37 -2.36 1.23
CA GLN A 295 -4.34 -3.39 0.99
C GLN A 295 -3.20 -2.99 0.05
N GLY A 296 -3.35 -1.93 -0.76
CA GLY A 296 -2.40 -1.61 -1.83
C GLY A 296 -0.97 -1.38 -1.32
N PHE A 297 -0.78 -0.49 -0.36
CA PHE A 297 0.55 -0.21 0.21
C PHE A 297 1.07 -1.39 1.05
N ASN A 298 0.21 -2.04 1.82
CA ASN A 298 0.58 -3.21 2.63
C ASN A 298 1.13 -4.36 1.76
N LEU A 299 0.54 -4.57 0.57
CA LEU A 299 1.04 -5.55 -0.39
C LEU A 299 2.42 -5.14 -0.92
N GLY A 300 2.62 -3.86 -1.25
CA GLY A 300 3.90 -3.31 -1.70
C GLY A 300 5.01 -3.43 -0.65
N LEU A 301 4.72 -3.25 0.64
CA LEU A 301 5.69 -3.48 1.71
C LEU A 301 6.13 -4.94 1.81
N ARG A 302 5.21 -5.88 1.62
CA ARG A 302 5.57 -7.30 1.57
C ARG A 302 6.37 -7.66 0.32
N ASP A 303 6.13 -6.98 -0.82
CA ASP A 303 6.97 -7.14 -2.02
C ASP A 303 8.41 -6.67 -1.72
N VAL A 304 8.57 -5.50 -1.09
CA VAL A 304 9.87 -4.96 -0.68
C VAL A 304 10.62 -5.91 0.24
N ALA A 305 9.95 -6.38 1.30
CA ALA A 305 10.55 -7.27 2.29
C ALA A 305 11.02 -8.59 1.66
N MET A 306 10.20 -9.19 0.80
CA MET A 306 10.55 -10.44 0.12
C MET A 306 11.66 -10.23 -0.92
N LEU A 307 11.64 -9.12 -1.67
CA LEU A 307 12.70 -8.82 -2.63
C LEU A 307 14.05 -8.63 -1.94
N ALA A 308 14.07 -7.86 -0.86
CA ALA A 308 15.29 -7.64 -0.09
C ALA A 308 15.84 -8.95 0.52
N GLN A 309 14.96 -9.83 1.00
CA GLN A 309 15.34 -11.17 1.49
C GLN A 309 15.95 -12.01 0.37
N CYS A 310 15.29 -12.13 -0.79
CA CYS A 310 15.81 -12.90 -1.92
C CYS A 310 17.19 -12.37 -2.39
N ILE A 311 17.37 -11.03 -2.40
CA ILE A 311 18.66 -10.42 -2.73
C ILE A 311 19.72 -10.79 -1.68
N ALA A 312 19.37 -10.75 -0.38
CA ALA A 312 20.29 -11.12 0.70
C ALA A 312 20.73 -12.59 0.62
N GLU A 313 19.82 -13.50 0.29
CA GLU A 313 20.06 -14.95 0.26
C GLU A 313 20.79 -15.41 -1.01
N GLN A 314 20.48 -14.82 -2.17
CA GLN A 314 20.87 -15.37 -3.48
C GLN A 314 21.69 -14.38 -4.35
N GLY A 315 21.86 -13.15 -3.88
CA GLY A 315 22.52 -12.09 -4.66
C GLY A 315 21.68 -11.60 -5.84
N LEU A 316 22.32 -10.83 -6.73
CA LEU A 316 21.68 -10.25 -7.92
C LEU A 316 21.80 -11.21 -9.09
N THR A 317 20.84 -12.11 -9.25
CA THR A 317 20.80 -13.12 -10.33
C THR A 317 19.41 -13.21 -10.95
N ALA A 318 19.31 -13.78 -12.15
CA ALA A 318 18.02 -14.02 -12.80
C ALA A 318 17.20 -15.09 -12.04
N GLU A 319 17.86 -16.07 -11.45
CA GLU A 319 17.26 -17.13 -10.63
C GLU A 319 16.65 -16.57 -9.37
N MET A 320 17.33 -15.64 -8.67
CA MET A 320 16.79 -14.92 -7.54
C MET A 320 15.47 -14.22 -7.91
N LEU A 321 15.45 -13.57 -9.07
CA LEU A 321 14.27 -12.82 -9.51
C LEU A 321 13.09 -13.75 -9.83
N LEU A 322 13.34 -14.93 -10.42
CA LEU A 322 12.32 -15.95 -10.64
C LEU A 322 11.79 -16.50 -9.30
N HIS A 323 12.67 -16.75 -8.33
CA HIS A 323 12.30 -17.20 -6.99
C HIS A 323 11.43 -16.17 -6.28
N TYR A 324 11.83 -14.90 -6.28
CA TYR A 324 11.00 -13.80 -5.77
C TYR A 324 9.60 -13.80 -6.37
N ALA A 325 9.49 -13.89 -7.70
CA ALA A 325 8.21 -13.89 -8.40
C ALA A 325 7.32 -15.07 -7.97
N GLN A 326 7.88 -16.26 -7.79
CA GLN A 326 7.15 -17.45 -7.33
C GLN A 326 6.62 -17.27 -5.91
N LEU A 327 7.44 -16.76 -4.98
CA LEU A 327 7.05 -16.51 -3.59
C LEU A 327 5.92 -15.47 -3.49
N ARG A 328 5.94 -14.43 -4.35
CA ARG A 328 4.94 -13.36 -4.32
C ARG A 328 3.65 -13.67 -5.06
N ALA A 329 3.68 -14.56 -6.06
CA ALA A 329 2.56 -14.84 -6.95
C ALA A 329 1.26 -15.21 -6.20
N HIS A 330 1.36 -16.08 -5.18
CA HIS A 330 0.19 -16.52 -4.42
C HIS A 330 -0.43 -15.39 -3.61
N ASP A 331 0.37 -14.65 -2.82
CA ASP A 331 -0.11 -13.55 -1.97
C ASP A 331 -0.75 -12.44 -2.82
N GLN A 332 -0.09 -12.02 -3.90
CA GLN A 332 -0.61 -11.01 -4.83
C GLN A 332 -1.93 -11.47 -5.47
N LYS A 333 -2.03 -12.73 -5.90
CA LYS A 333 -3.25 -13.29 -6.49
C LYS A 333 -4.40 -13.31 -5.47
N VAL A 334 -4.14 -13.78 -4.25
CA VAL A 334 -5.16 -13.86 -3.19
C VAL A 334 -5.69 -12.46 -2.85
N ILE A 335 -4.82 -11.49 -2.59
CA ILE A 335 -5.24 -10.12 -2.25
C ILE A 335 -5.97 -9.46 -3.43
N THR A 336 -5.50 -9.66 -4.65
CA THR A 336 -6.15 -9.13 -5.86
C THR A 336 -7.55 -9.71 -6.05
N CYS A 337 -7.71 -11.03 -5.95
CA CYS A 337 -9.02 -11.69 -6.04
C CYS A 337 -9.94 -11.30 -4.88
N PHE A 338 -9.39 -11.17 -3.67
CA PHE A 338 -10.17 -10.77 -2.49
C PHE A 338 -10.74 -9.36 -2.64
N THR A 339 -9.90 -8.38 -2.99
CA THR A 339 -10.35 -6.99 -3.17
C THR A 339 -11.35 -6.87 -4.31
N ASP A 340 -11.12 -7.54 -5.41
CA ASP A 340 -12.04 -7.56 -6.56
C ASP A 340 -13.37 -8.26 -6.22
N GLY A 341 -13.31 -9.39 -5.54
CA GLY A 341 -14.48 -10.14 -5.09
C GLY A 341 -15.36 -9.36 -4.12
N LEU A 342 -14.76 -8.64 -3.16
CA LEU A 342 -15.50 -7.76 -2.26
C LEU A 342 -16.31 -6.72 -3.05
N ILE A 343 -15.67 -6.05 -4.00
CA ILE A 343 -16.36 -5.04 -4.82
C ILE A 343 -17.52 -5.68 -5.58
N GLN A 344 -17.28 -6.80 -6.28
CA GLN A 344 -18.32 -7.46 -7.08
C GLN A 344 -19.52 -7.91 -6.22
N VAL A 345 -19.26 -8.55 -5.09
CA VAL A 345 -20.32 -9.01 -4.18
C VAL A 345 -21.14 -7.84 -3.65
N PHE A 346 -20.49 -6.76 -3.22
CA PHE A 346 -21.19 -5.65 -2.56
C PHE A 346 -21.79 -4.61 -3.52
N THR A 347 -21.35 -4.57 -4.78
CA THR A 347 -21.96 -3.70 -5.80
C THR A 347 -23.01 -4.42 -6.66
N SER A 348 -23.12 -5.74 -6.54
CA SER A 348 -24.10 -6.54 -7.29
C SER A 348 -25.53 -6.17 -6.92
N ARG A 349 -26.39 -6.01 -7.94
CA ARG A 349 -27.83 -5.73 -7.80
C ARG A 349 -28.71 -6.95 -8.08
N LEU A 350 -28.13 -8.14 -8.14
CA LEU A 350 -28.90 -9.37 -8.40
C LEU A 350 -29.92 -9.60 -7.27
N PRO A 351 -31.16 -10.04 -7.60
CA PRO A 351 -32.17 -10.39 -6.61
C PRO A 351 -31.63 -11.44 -5.62
N GLY A 352 -31.89 -11.24 -4.33
CA GLY A 352 -31.44 -12.15 -3.27
C GLY A 352 -29.99 -11.96 -2.81
N ILE A 353 -29.13 -11.24 -3.54
CA ILE A 353 -27.72 -11.05 -3.15
C ILE A 353 -27.58 -10.31 -1.81
N GLY A 354 -28.50 -9.41 -1.49
CA GLY A 354 -28.53 -8.69 -0.21
C GLY A 354 -28.73 -9.64 0.99
N LEU A 355 -29.61 -10.64 0.85
CA LEU A 355 -29.79 -11.69 1.84
C LEU A 355 -28.50 -12.53 1.99
N MET A 356 -27.91 -12.95 0.87
CA MET A 356 -26.67 -13.72 0.87
C MET A 356 -25.50 -12.94 1.52
N ARG A 357 -25.38 -11.64 1.26
CA ARG A 357 -24.41 -10.77 1.92
C ARG A 357 -24.63 -10.72 3.43
N GLY A 358 -25.89 -10.52 3.86
CA GLY A 358 -26.26 -10.51 5.28
C GLY A 358 -25.90 -11.82 5.98
N LEU A 359 -26.25 -12.97 5.39
CA LEU A 359 -25.88 -14.29 5.88
C LEU A 359 -24.36 -14.50 5.89
N GLY A 360 -23.66 -14.07 4.85
CA GLY A 360 -22.18 -14.12 4.77
C GLY A 360 -21.51 -13.32 5.89
N LEU A 361 -21.98 -12.10 6.16
CA LEU A 361 -21.45 -11.28 7.27
C LEU A 361 -21.73 -11.94 8.63
N MET A 362 -22.92 -12.52 8.83
CA MET A 362 -23.23 -13.28 10.05
C MET A 362 -22.35 -14.52 10.20
N ALA A 363 -22.12 -15.26 9.12
CA ALA A 363 -21.22 -16.41 9.14
C ALA A 363 -19.79 -15.99 9.51
N LEU A 364 -19.29 -14.90 8.93
CA LEU A 364 -17.98 -14.34 9.29
C LEU A 364 -17.90 -13.90 10.75
N ASP A 365 -18.99 -13.39 11.32
CA ASP A 365 -18.98 -12.96 12.74
C ASP A 365 -19.03 -14.15 13.70
N ASN A 366 -19.73 -15.22 13.35
CA ASN A 366 -20.03 -16.34 14.24
C ASN A 366 -19.18 -17.61 14.00
N ILE A 367 -18.50 -17.75 12.86
CA ILE A 367 -17.65 -18.92 12.57
C ILE A 367 -16.18 -18.54 12.78
N PRO A 368 -15.56 -18.96 13.90
CA PRO A 368 -14.19 -18.54 14.27
C PRO A 368 -13.14 -18.86 13.19
N VAL A 369 -13.27 -20.00 12.51
CA VAL A 369 -12.33 -20.42 11.46
C VAL A 369 -12.31 -19.43 10.29
N LEU A 370 -13.50 -19.01 9.81
CA LEU A 370 -13.60 -18.03 8.72
C LEU A 370 -13.09 -16.65 9.17
N LYS A 371 -13.47 -16.26 10.38
CA LYS A 371 -13.01 -14.99 10.98
C LYS A 371 -11.50 -14.93 11.12
N ASN A 372 -10.87 -15.98 11.64
CA ASN A 372 -9.43 -16.07 11.82
C ASN A 372 -8.69 -16.12 10.48
N LEU A 373 -9.21 -16.83 9.48
CA LEU A 373 -8.65 -16.87 8.13
C LEU A 373 -8.64 -15.47 7.51
N LEU A 374 -9.79 -14.78 7.53
CA LEU A 374 -9.92 -13.41 7.02
C LEU A 374 -8.96 -12.46 7.77
N ALA A 375 -8.96 -12.53 9.10
CA ALA A 375 -8.09 -11.71 9.94
C ALA A 375 -6.61 -11.95 9.62
N ARG A 376 -6.19 -13.21 9.40
CA ARG A 376 -4.80 -13.56 9.04
C ARG A 376 -4.37 -12.86 7.75
N TYR A 377 -5.20 -12.92 6.69
CA TYR A 377 -4.88 -12.25 5.41
C TYR A 377 -4.95 -10.72 5.53
N ALA A 378 -5.96 -10.17 6.21
CA ALA A 378 -6.10 -8.73 6.42
C ALA A 378 -4.92 -8.14 7.23
N ARG A 379 -4.38 -8.90 8.19
CA ARG A 379 -3.20 -8.55 8.99
C ARG A 379 -1.87 -8.70 8.24
N GLY A 380 -1.89 -9.25 7.01
CA GLY A 380 -0.71 -9.40 6.14
C GLY A 380 0.12 -10.66 6.40
N PHE A 381 -0.42 -11.67 7.10
CA PHE A 381 0.23 -12.94 7.40
C PHE A 381 -0.22 -14.07 6.45
N GLY A 382 -0.66 -13.73 5.24
CA GLY A 382 -0.99 -14.69 4.20
C GLY A 382 0.21 -14.99 3.29
N GLY A 383 0.23 -16.18 2.64
CA GLY A 383 1.28 -16.57 1.70
C GLY A 383 2.65 -16.82 2.34
N ALA A 384 3.72 -16.65 1.55
CA ALA A 384 5.09 -16.67 2.05
C ALA A 384 5.35 -15.43 2.90
N ILE A 385 5.80 -15.63 4.13
CA ILE A 385 6.02 -14.56 5.11
C ILE A 385 7.50 -14.19 5.08
N PRO A 386 7.86 -12.93 4.73
CA PRO A 386 9.25 -12.48 4.76
C PRO A 386 9.83 -12.43 6.18
N ASP A 387 11.15 -12.58 6.30
CA ASP A 387 11.89 -12.54 7.58
C ASP A 387 11.64 -11.24 8.36
N LEU A 388 11.59 -10.09 7.68
CA LEU A 388 11.26 -8.81 8.31
C LEU A 388 9.87 -8.78 8.98
N VAL A 389 8.93 -9.59 8.52
CA VAL A 389 7.61 -9.76 9.17
C VAL A 389 7.73 -10.65 10.40
N CYS A 390 8.70 -11.57 10.42
CA CYS A 390 9.03 -12.42 11.55
C CYS A 390 9.96 -11.75 12.56
N GLU A 391 10.30 -10.46 12.34
CA GLU A 391 11.24 -9.69 13.15
C GLU A 391 12.68 -10.28 13.13
N ILE A 392 13.06 -10.89 11.99
CA ILE A 392 14.41 -11.41 11.71
C ILE A 392 15.13 -10.44 10.79
N ALA A 393 16.33 -10.01 11.16
CA ALA A 393 17.15 -9.11 10.37
C ALA A 393 17.76 -9.82 9.15
N LEU A 394 17.74 -9.18 7.97
CA LEU A 394 18.23 -9.76 6.71
C LEU A 394 19.74 -10.08 6.76
N ALA A 395 20.55 -9.31 7.46
CA ALA A 395 21.98 -9.58 7.64
C ALA A 395 22.27 -10.86 8.47
N GLU A 396 21.33 -11.29 9.30
CA GLU A 396 21.42 -12.55 10.06
C GLU A 396 21.03 -13.75 9.19
N ALA A 397 20.09 -13.56 8.26
CA ALA A 397 19.69 -14.59 7.30
C ALA A 397 20.86 -15.04 6.40
N GLN A 398 21.77 -14.13 6.03
CA GLN A 398 23.00 -14.48 5.29
C GLN A 398 23.90 -15.47 6.03
N LYS A 399 23.91 -15.47 7.35
CA LYS A 399 24.76 -16.37 8.17
C LYS A 399 24.22 -17.80 8.26
N HIS A 400 22.93 -17.98 7.97
CA HIS A 400 22.25 -19.28 8.06
C HIS A 400 22.08 -19.97 6.70
N THR A 401 22.48 -19.36 5.59
CA THR A 401 22.50 -20.06 4.30
C THR A 401 23.60 -21.12 4.34
N PRO A 402 23.30 -22.44 4.26
CA PRO A 402 24.32 -23.48 4.29
C PRO A 402 25.27 -23.26 3.12
N LEU A 403 26.57 -23.17 3.42
CA LEU A 403 27.64 -23.21 2.43
C LEU A 403 27.35 -24.37 1.48
N LYS A 404 27.02 -24.08 0.22
CA LYS A 404 26.99 -25.10 -0.83
C LYS A 404 28.37 -25.73 -0.84
N LEU A 405 28.46 -26.96 -0.36
CA LEU A 405 29.65 -27.77 -0.50
C LEU A 405 30.06 -27.71 -1.98
N SER A 406 31.22 -27.12 -2.26
CA SER A 406 31.87 -27.19 -3.54
C SER A 406 32.05 -28.67 -3.89
N GLU A 407 31.27 -29.18 -4.81
CA GLU A 407 31.60 -30.43 -5.46
C GLU A 407 32.90 -30.21 -6.23
N THR A 408 34.00 -30.55 -5.57
CA THR A 408 35.27 -30.84 -6.20
C THR A 408 35.11 -32.18 -6.91
N LYS A 409 34.88 -32.15 -8.19
CA LYS A 409 35.60 -32.92 -9.25
C LYS A 409 34.88 -32.81 -10.57
#